data_9924671aed23af9e31c911388e309202
#
_entry.id   9924671aed23af9e31c911388e309202
#
_cell.length_a   1.000
_cell.length_b   1.000
_cell.length_c   1.000
_cell.angle_alpha   90.00
_cell.angle_beta   90.00
_cell.angle_gamma   90.00
#
_symmetry.space_group_name_H-M   'P 1'
#
loop_
_entity.id
_entity.type
_entity.pdbx_description
1 polymer ?
#
loop_
_entity_poly.entity_id
_entity_poly.type
_entity_poly.pdbx_seq_one_letter_code
_entity_poly.pdbx_strand_id
1 'polypeptide(L)'
;RRLIKREGKLYGFSGMDYWIFPRNFSFEPPAFIVGRPGIDSWLIYKARSLRIPVIDATEVIDIIHQNHNYPRKKSSFFEIEKKRNIKLALGHSHFCTLRDADWILAPEGLKKPEFPRRIFARLTLFYLWRQLLSIKRKLQNIR
;
A
#
# COMPACT_ATOMS: atom_id res chain seq x y z
N ARG A 1 21.91 -3.97 13.32
CA ARG A 1 21.02 -2.91 13.84
C ARG A 1 21.69 -1.53 13.88
N ARG A 2 22.88 -1.35 14.49
CA ARG A 2 23.55 -0.01 14.57
C ARG A 2 23.87 0.58 13.19
N LEU A 3 24.41 -0.20 12.27
CA LEU A 3 24.73 0.22 10.90
C LEU A 3 23.48 0.70 10.16
N ILE A 4 22.36 -0.05 10.25
CA ILE A 4 21.11 0.25 9.58
C ILE A 4 20.48 1.53 10.13
N LYS A 5 20.53 1.76 11.44
CA LYS A 5 20.05 3.02 12.02
C LYS A 5 20.87 4.24 11.57
N ARG A 6 22.15 4.04 11.20
CA ARG A 6 23.04 5.10 10.74
C ARG A 6 22.94 5.34 9.24
N GLU A 7 22.80 4.29 8.43
CA GLU A 7 22.91 4.32 6.97
C GLU A 7 21.59 3.97 6.26
N GLY A 8 20.65 3.39 6.98
CA GLY A 8 19.35 3.02 6.45
C GLY A 8 18.46 4.23 6.20
N LYS A 9 17.64 4.15 5.16
CA LYS A 9 16.61 5.14 4.85
C LYS A 9 15.26 4.60 5.27
N LEU A 10 14.54 5.34 6.13
CA LEU A 10 13.18 4.96 6.49
C LEU A 10 12.25 5.10 5.28
N TYR A 11 11.52 4.03 4.96
CA TYR A 11 10.45 4.09 3.99
C TYR A 11 9.23 4.77 4.59
N GLY A 12 8.51 5.55 3.75
CA GLY A 12 7.27 6.18 4.17
C GLY A 12 6.09 5.21 4.17
N PHE A 13 4.88 5.75 4.22
CA PHE A 13 3.62 4.98 4.36
C PHE A 13 3.33 3.94 3.26
N SER A 14 4.11 3.92 2.19
CA SER A 14 4.03 2.93 1.11
C SER A 14 4.99 1.74 1.30
N GLY A 15 5.82 1.75 2.34
CA GLY A 15 6.67 0.62 2.71
C GLY A 15 5.86 -0.43 3.47
N MET A 16 5.36 -1.44 2.77
CA MET A 16 4.42 -2.44 3.29
C MET A 16 4.87 -3.86 2.92
N ASP A 17 6.15 -4.13 3.05
CA ASP A 17 6.75 -5.39 2.56
C ASP A 17 6.53 -6.58 3.50
N TYR A 18 5.92 -6.39 4.67
CA TYR A 18 5.74 -7.44 5.66
C TYR A 18 4.32 -7.44 6.22
N TRP A 19 3.72 -8.65 6.28
CA TRP A 19 2.34 -8.84 6.67
C TRP A 19 2.21 -9.97 7.68
N ILE A 20 1.42 -9.76 8.74
CA ILE A 20 1.07 -10.76 9.74
C ILE A 20 -0.44 -10.96 9.71
N PHE A 21 -0.86 -12.20 9.53
CA PHE A 21 -2.26 -12.59 9.50
C PHE A 21 -2.55 -13.63 10.57
N PRO A 22 -3.75 -13.64 11.17
CA PRO A 22 -4.21 -14.77 11.96
C PRO A 22 -4.23 -16.06 11.13
N ARG A 23 -3.95 -17.20 11.74
CA ARG A 23 -3.86 -18.51 11.04
C ARG A 23 -5.15 -18.89 10.28
N ASN A 24 -6.30 -18.48 10.80
CA ASN A 24 -7.62 -18.73 10.21
C ASN A 24 -8.09 -17.60 9.28
N PHE A 25 -7.22 -16.64 8.97
CA PHE A 25 -7.53 -15.58 8.04
C PHE A 25 -7.45 -16.12 6.61
N SER A 26 -8.60 -16.24 5.96
CA SER A 26 -8.68 -16.70 4.59
C SER A 26 -9.28 -15.62 3.70
N PHE A 27 -8.59 -15.29 2.64
CA PHE A 27 -9.11 -14.55 1.51
C PHE A 27 -8.40 -15.02 0.25
N GLU A 28 -9.11 -15.01 -0.86
CA GLU A 28 -8.56 -15.38 -2.16
C GLU A 28 -8.03 -14.12 -2.85
N PRO A 29 -6.70 -13.94 -2.93
CA PRO A 29 -6.14 -12.83 -3.69
C PRO A 29 -6.33 -13.07 -5.19
N PRO A 30 -6.57 -12.02 -5.98
CA PRO A 30 -6.46 -12.11 -7.41
C PRO A 30 -5.09 -12.64 -7.85
N ALA A 31 -4.99 -13.14 -9.08
CA ALA A 31 -3.74 -13.67 -9.63
C ALA A 31 -2.71 -12.54 -9.88
N PHE A 32 -2.26 -11.92 -8.80
CA PHE A 32 -1.24 -10.89 -8.81
C PHE A 32 0.13 -11.46 -9.21
N ILE A 33 0.91 -10.65 -9.89
CA ILE A 33 2.32 -10.92 -10.15
C ILE A 33 3.12 -10.37 -8.97
N VAL A 34 3.78 -11.26 -8.23
CA VAL A 34 4.60 -10.90 -7.06
C VAL A 34 5.75 -9.97 -7.46
N GLY A 35 6.09 -9.03 -6.60
CA GLY A 35 7.12 -8.02 -6.86
C GLY A 35 6.68 -6.90 -7.80
N ARG A 36 5.38 -6.75 -8.03
CA ARG A 36 4.79 -5.62 -8.76
C ARG A 36 3.84 -4.83 -7.88
N PRO A 37 3.74 -3.50 -8.05
CA PRO A 37 2.84 -2.67 -7.27
C PRO A 37 1.38 -3.13 -7.35
N GLY A 38 0.63 -2.94 -6.28
CA GLY A 38 -0.80 -3.18 -6.22
C GLY A 38 -1.24 -4.18 -5.17
N ILE A 39 -0.42 -5.19 -4.86
CA ILE A 39 -0.74 -6.26 -3.89
C ILE A 39 -0.95 -5.67 -2.49
N ASP A 40 0.04 -4.92 -2.00
CA ASP A 40 0.03 -4.40 -0.62
C ASP A 40 -1.16 -3.46 -0.37
N SER A 41 -1.41 -2.57 -1.32
CA SER A 41 -2.56 -1.67 -1.26
C SER A 41 -3.88 -2.43 -1.30
N TRP A 42 -3.95 -3.49 -2.11
CA TRP A 42 -5.12 -4.35 -2.19
C TRP A 42 -5.36 -5.12 -0.89
N LEU A 43 -4.31 -5.60 -0.22
CA LEU A 43 -4.40 -6.29 1.07
C LEU A 43 -5.05 -5.40 2.13
N ILE A 44 -4.62 -4.16 2.27
CA ILE A 44 -5.26 -3.19 3.17
C ILE A 44 -6.72 -2.95 2.77
N TYR A 45 -6.97 -2.68 1.49
CA TYR A 45 -8.33 -2.47 1.00
C TYR A 45 -9.23 -3.67 1.29
N LYS A 46 -8.76 -4.88 1.00
CA LYS A 46 -9.53 -6.12 1.21
C LYS A 46 -9.84 -6.36 2.68
N ALA A 47 -8.86 -6.26 3.56
CA ALA A 47 -9.06 -6.40 5.00
C ALA A 47 -10.16 -5.43 5.48
N ARG A 48 -10.05 -4.17 5.09
CA ARG A 48 -11.01 -3.13 5.47
C ARG A 48 -12.40 -3.35 4.88
N SER A 49 -12.51 -3.85 3.64
CA SER A 49 -13.80 -4.19 3.01
C SER A 49 -14.52 -5.31 3.78
N LEU A 50 -13.76 -6.20 4.41
CA LEU A 50 -14.25 -7.26 5.28
C LEU A 50 -14.42 -6.82 6.74
N ARG A 51 -14.24 -5.53 7.05
CA ARG A 51 -14.27 -4.97 8.43
C ARG A 51 -13.24 -5.58 9.36
N ILE A 52 -12.13 -6.08 8.82
CA ILE A 52 -11.00 -6.62 9.59
C ILE A 52 -10.08 -5.44 9.91
N PRO A 53 -9.75 -5.22 11.19
CA PRO A 53 -8.89 -4.14 11.60
C PRO A 53 -7.49 -4.28 10.99
N VAL A 54 -6.97 -3.20 10.43
CA VAL A 54 -5.58 -3.10 9.95
C VAL A 54 -4.77 -2.37 11.01
N ILE A 55 -3.66 -2.98 11.43
CA ILE A 55 -2.78 -2.46 12.47
C ILE A 55 -1.43 -2.09 11.82
N ASP A 56 -1.03 -0.84 11.96
CA ASP A 56 0.31 -0.35 11.61
C ASP A 56 1.26 -0.64 12.78
N ALA A 57 2.23 -1.53 12.58
CA ALA A 57 3.20 -1.94 13.61
C ALA A 57 4.58 -1.26 13.44
N THR A 58 4.69 -0.22 12.64
CA THR A 58 5.95 0.46 12.33
C THR A 58 6.68 0.99 13.58
N GLU A 59 5.95 1.33 14.65
CA GLU A 59 6.58 1.84 15.87
C GLU A 59 7.31 0.76 16.70
N VAL A 60 6.98 -0.53 16.50
CA VAL A 60 7.52 -1.64 17.30
C VAL A 60 8.26 -2.69 16.47
N ILE A 61 8.07 -2.72 15.16
CA ILE A 61 8.68 -3.70 14.26
C ILE A 61 9.54 -2.97 13.23
N ASP A 62 10.85 -3.21 13.29
CA ASP A 62 11.80 -2.78 12.27
C ASP A 62 11.94 -3.85 11.19
N ILE A 63 11.52 -3.59 9.99
CA ILE A 63 11.77 -4.45 8.83
C ILE A 63 12.93 -3.90 8.02
N ILE A 64 13.90 -4.76 7.75
CA ILE A 64 15.07 -4.42 6.96
C ILE A 64 14.88 -4.91 5.55
N HIS A 65 14.58 -3.99 4.64
CA HIS A 65 14.57 -4.29 3.21
C HIS A 65 15.98 -4.15 2.65
N GLN A 66 16.58 -5.26 2.22
CA GLN A 66 17.90 -5.24 1.61
C GLN A 66 17.83 -4.48 0.28
N ASN A 67 18.68 -3.48 0.13
CA ASN A 67 18.78 -2.77 -1.14
C ASN A 67 19.41 -3.68 -2.20
N HIS A 68 18.70 -3.87 -3.29
CA HIS A 68 19.17 -4.65 -4.43
C HIS A 68 18.84 -3.93 -5.74
N ASN A 69 19.65 -4.18 -6.74
CA ASN A 69 19.42 -3.62 -8.08
C ASN A 69 18.13 -4.17 -8.69
N TYR A 70 17.31 -3.28 -9.23
CA TYR A 70 16.10 -3.62 -9.98
C TYR A 70 16.34 -3.43 -11.48
N PRO A 71 17.08 -4.32 -12.15
CA PRO A 71 17.45 -4.12 -13.56
C PRO A 71 16.23 -4.09 -14.51
N ARG A 72 15.11 -4.67 -14.06
CA ARG A 72 13.87 -4.79 -14.86
C ARG A 72 12.89 -3.62 -14.73
N LYS A 73 13.15 -2.61 -13.89
CA LYS A 73 12.22 -1.47 -13.69
C LYS A 73 11.96 -0.64 -14.96
N LYS A 74 12.87 -0.70 -15.95
CA LYS A 74 12.77 0.05 -17.21
C LYS A 74 12.24 -0.79 -18.37
N SER A 75 11.88 -2.05 -18.18
CA SER A 75 11.39 -2.90 -19.26
C SER A 75 9.90 -2.64 -19.53
N SER A 76 9.50 -2.70 -20.81
CA SER A 76 8.10 -2.67 -21.23
C SER A 76 7.27 -3.75 -20.54
N PHE A 77 7.87 -4.91 -20.28
CA PHE A 77 7.27 -6.03 -19.60
C PHE A 77 6.88 -5.68 -18.14
N PHE A 78 7.75 -4.94 -17.43
CA PHE A 78 7.44 -4.45 -16.07
C PHE A 78 6.19 -3.55 -16.05
N GLU A 79 6.05 -2.66 -17.01
CA GLU A 79 4.90 -1.76 -17.09
C GLU A 79 3.59 -2.50 -17.42
N ILE A 80 3.66 -3.54 -18.26
CA ILE A 80 2.50 -4.41 -18.55
C ILE A 80 2.04 -5.14 -17.28
N GLU A 81 2.96 -5.77 -16.57
CA GLU A 81 2.70 -6.50 -15.34
C GLU A 81 2.15 -5.59 -14.23
N LYS A 82 2.73 -4.40 -14.07
CA LYS A 82 2.24 -3.38 -13.14
C LYS A 82 0.83 -2.92 -13.47
N LYS A 83 0.54 -2.64 -14.75
CA LYS A 83 -0.83 -2.27 -15.19
C LYS A 83 -1.83 -3.37 -14.89
N ARG A 84 -1.45 -4.64 -15.11
CA ARG A 84 -2.27 -5.81 -14.78
C ARG A 84 -2.59 -5.85 -13.29
N ASN A 85 -1.60 -5.74 -12.41
CA ASN A 85 -1.79 -5.74 -10.97
C ASN A 85 -2.69 -4.58 -10.52
N ILE A 86 -2.46 -3.37 -11.03
CA ILE A 86 -3.29 -2.20 -10.72
C ILE A 86 -4.75 -2.43 -11.13
N LYS A 87 -4.99 -3.08 -12.27
CA LYS A 87 -6.34 -3.44 -12.71
C LYS A 87 -6.99 -4.46 -11.77
N LEU A 88 -6.24 -5.49 -11.37
CA LEU A 88 -6.68 -6.50 -10.41
C LEU A 88 -6.96 -5.89 -9.02
N ALA A 89 -6.19 -4.89 -8.61
CA ALA A 89 -6.40 -4.13 -7.38
C ALA A 89 -7.54 -3.09 -7.49
N LEU A 90 -8.47 -3.24 -8.45
CA LEU A 90 -9.59 -2.34 -8.69
C LEU A 90 -9.18 -0.90 -9.04
N GLY A 91 -7.99 -0.73 -9.58
CA GLY A 91 -7.46 0.55 -10.05
C GLY A 91 -6.96 1.45 -8.91
N HIS A 92 -6.70 2.71 -9.25
CA HIS A 92 -6.08 3.67 -8.33
C HIS A 92 -7.01 4.17 -7.21
N SER A 93 -8.32 4.06 -7.37
CA SER A 93 -9.31 4.51 -6.38
C SER A 93 -9.28 3.69 -5.08
N HIS A 94 -8.71 2.49 -5.13
CA HIS A 94 -8.59 1.57 -3.99
C HIS A 94 -7.15 1.43 -3.48
N PHE A 95 -6.28 2.39 -3.78
CA PHE A 95 -4.89 2.36 -3.36
C PHE A 95 -4.79 2.78 -1.90
N CYS A 96 -4.75 1.80 -0.99
CA CYS A 96 -4.53 2.02 0.43
C CYS A 96 -3.04 2.00 0.77
N THR A 97 -2.68 2.64 1.88
CA THR A 97 -1.33 2.69 2.45
C THR A 97 -1.42 2.49 3.96
N LEU A 98 -0.31 2.50 4.70
CA LEU A 98 -0.32 2.49 6.17
C LEU A 98 -1.11 3.66 6.78
N ARG A 99 -1.36 4.74 6.04
CA ARG A 99 -2.26 5.82 6.48
C ARG A 99 -3.71 5.38 6.63
N ASP A 100 -4.08 4.26 6.02
CA ASP A 100 -5.41 3.68 6.09
C ASP A 100 -5.55 2.65 7.22
N ALA A 101 -4.51 2.43 8.04
CA ALA A 101 -4.59 1.57 9.21
C ALA A 101 -5.63 2.10 10.22
N ASP A 102 -6.31 1.17 10.88
CA ASP A 102 -7.34 1.48 11.88
C ASP A 102 -6.74 1.70 13.26
N TRP A 103 -5.55 1.13 13.49
CA TRP A 103 -4.81 1.16 14.75
C TRP A 103 -3.31 1.27 14.50
N ILE A 104 -2.59 1.71 15.52
CA ILE A 104 -1.14 1.71 15.60
C ILE A 104 -0.76 0.81 16.77
N LEU A 105 0.19 -0.10 16.54
CA LEU A 105 0.82 -0.85 17.61
C LEU A 105 2.04 -0.04 18.10
N ALA A 106 1.92 0.49 19.32
CA ALA A 106 3.00 1.19 20.02
C ALA A 106 3.59 0.31 21.13
N PRO A 107 4.75 0.67 21.70
CA PRO A 107 5.32 -0.07 22.84
C PRO A 107 4.35 -0.24 24.02
N GLU A 108 3.46 0.72 24.21
CA GLU A 108 2.47 0.75 25.31
C GLU A 108 1.21 -0.05 24.97
N GLY A 109 1.05 -0.51 23.71
CA GLY A 109 -0.11 -1.22 23.24
C GLY A 109 -0.78 -0.61 22.02
N LEU A 110 -2.02 -1.00 21.77
CA LEU A 110 -2.79 -0.49 20.62
C LEU A 110 -3.35 0.90 20.91
N LYS A 111 -3.09 1.84 20.00
CA LYS A 111 -3.66 3.19 20.04
C LYS A 111 -4.35 3.56 18.72
N LYS A 112 -5.31 4.50 18.79
CA LYS A 112 -5.87 5.08 17.57
C LYS A 112 -4.88 6.05 16.93
N PRO A 113 -4.84 6.15 15.59
CA PRO A 113 -4.12 7.24 14.94
C PRO A 113 -4.65 8.59 15.44
N GLU A 114 -3.75 9.49 15.86
CA GLU A 114 -4.07 10.79 16.48
C GLU A 114 -4.90 11.71 15.58
N PHE A 115 -4.76 11.54 14.28
CA PHE A 115 -5.59 12.25 13.30
C PHE A 115 -6.11 11.24 12.27
N PRO A 116 -7.32 11.43 11.71
CA PRO A 116 -7.74 10.55 10.64
C PRO A 116 -6.77 10.69 9.46
N ARG A 117 -5.71 9.90 9.50
CA ARG A 117 -4.66 9.84 8.47
C ARG A 117 -5.26 9.76 7.07
N ARG A 118 -6.49 9.23 6.96
CA ARG A 118 -7.31 9.15 5.75
C ARG A 118 -7.77 10.48 5.20
N ILE A 119 -8.08 11.46 6.07
CA ILE A 119 -8.54 12.77 5.62
C ILE A 119 -7.41 13.47 4.86
N PHE A 120 -6.19 13.40 5.38
CA PHE A 120 -5.02 13.94 4.68
C PHE A 120 -4.72 13.22 3.37
N ALA A 121 -4.87 11.88 3.31
CA ALA A 121 -4.69 11.13 2.07
C ALA A 121 -5.75 11.50 1.00
N ARG A 122 -6.96 11.88 1.43
CA ARG A 122 -8.05 12.32 0.55
C ARG A 122 -7.98 13.81 0.20
N LEU A 123 -7.44 14.65 1.08
CA LEU A 123 -7.30 16.09 0.88
C LEU A 123 -6.00 16.48 0.17
N THR A 124 -5.06 15.57 -0.03
CA THR A 124 -3.86 15.89 -0.79
C THR A 124 -4.24 16.18 -2.24
N LEU A 125 -3.71 17.27 -2.80
CA LEU A 125 -3.81 17.65 -4.23
C LEU A 125 -3.58 16.46 -5.17
N PHE A 126 -2.80 15.47 -4.74
CA PHE A 126 -2.53 14.24 -5.44
C PHE A 126 -3.78 13.33 -5.57
N TYR A 127 -4.66 13.28 -4.57
CA TYR A 127 -5.91 12.54 -4.67
C TYR A 127 -6.88 13.23 -5.62
N LEU A 128 -7.03 14.54 -5.52
CA LEU A 128 -7.86 15.35 -6.43
C LEU A 128 -7.35 15.26 -7.88
N TRP A 129 -6.04 15.35 -8.08
CA TRP A 129 -5.41 15.18 -9.39
C TRP A 129 -5.65 13.78 -9.98
N ARG A 130 -5.59 12.72 -9.17
CA ARG A 130 -5.91 11.35 -9.60
C ARG A 130 -7.38 11.17 -9.99
N GLN A 131 -8.31 11.76 -9.25
CA GLN A 131 -9.73 11.76 -9.60
C GLN A 131 -9.97 12.48 -10.94
N LEU A 132 -9.36 13.62 -11.14
CA LEU A 132 -9.42 14.36 -12.40
C LEU A 132 -8.87 13.56 -13.59
N LEU A 133 -7.74 12.86 -13.42
CA LEU A 133 -7.19 11.98 -14.44
C LEU A 133 -8.10 10.79 -14.75
N SER A 134 -8.77 10.23 -13.75
CA SER A 134 -9.73 9.14 -13.92
C SER A 134 -10.96 9.60 -14.72
N ILE A 135 -11.48 10.78 -14.40
CA ILE A 135 -12.60 11.40 -15.13
C ILE A 135 -12.20 11.71 -16.58
N LYS A 136 -11.03 12.31 -16.79
CA LYS A 136 -10.52 12.63 -18.13
C LYS A 136 -10.38 11.38 -19.00
N ARG A 137 -9.91 10.25 -18.45
CA ARG A 137 -9.82 8.96 -19.16
C ARG A 137 -11.19 8.37 -19.50
N LYS A 138 -12.17 8.50 -18.59
CA LYS A 138 -13.56 8.04 -18.88
C LYS A 138 -14.17 8.83 -20.03
N LEU A 139 -13.94 10.12 -20.08
CA LEU A 139 -14.44 10.99 -21.16
C LEU A 139 -13.75 10.76 -22.51
N GLN A 140 -12.48 10.34 -22.51
CA GLN A 140 -11.74 9.98 -23.74
C GLN A 140 -12.17 8.61 -24.33
N ASN A 141 -12.69 7.71 -23.51
CA ASN A 141 -13.17 6.40 -23.96
C ASN A 141 -14.65 6.40 -24.41
N ILE A 142 -15.33 7.55 -24.39
CA ILE A 142 -16.71 7.73 -24.86
C ILE A 142 -16.73 8.37 -26.26
N ARG A 143 -15.58 8.71 -26.82
CA ARG A 143 -15.38 9.10 -28.21
C ARG A 143 -14.78 7.94 -29.02
#